data_661ecd5e5ff6148b8efac0959a1cce4e
#
_entry.id   661ecd5e5ff6148b8efac0959a1cce4e
#
_cell.length_a   1.000
_cell.length_b   1.000
_cell.length_c   1.000
_cell.angle_alpha   90.00
_cell.angle_beta   90.00
_cell.angle_gamma   90.00
#
_symmetry.space_group_name_H-M   'P 1'
#
loop_
_entity.id
_entity.type
_entity.pdbx_description
1 polymer ?
#
loop_
_entity_poly.entity_id
_entity_poly.type
_entity_poly.pdbx_seq_one_letter_code
_entity_poly.pdbx_strand_id
1 'polypeptide(L)' 'MALTLSCAFATSLDSHEHARIAEQLGYSRAWFYDSPALYPDVWVQLCRAADRTTRIGLGPGVLV' A
#
# COMPACT_ATOMS: atom_id res chain seq x y z
N MET A 1 -14.42 7.79 -20.34
CA MET A 1 -14.05 6.59 -19.60
C MET A 1 -12.92 6.93 -18.63
N ALA A 2 -13.06 6.55 -17.40
CA ALA A 2 -12.04 6.82 -16.40
C ALA A 2 -10.99 5.69 -16.38
N LEU A 3 -9.72 6.07 -16.25
CA LEU A 3 -8.65 5.10 -16.02
C LEU A 3 -8.60 4.75 -14.54
N THR A 4 -8.36 3.47 -14.28
CA THR A 4 -8.12 2.98 -12.93
C THR A 4 -6.63 2.70 -12.79
N LEU A 5 -5.99 3.38 -11.85
CA LEU A 5 -4.55 3.26 -11.64
C LEU A 5 -4.25 2.62 -10.31
N SER A 6 -3.25 1.77 -10.29
CA SER A 6 -2.71 1.22 -9.06
C SER A 6 -1.21 1.53 -8.98
N CYS A 7 -0.67 1.43 -7.78
CA CYS A 7 0.75 1.63 -7.54
C CYS A 7 1.28 0.53 -6.62
N ALA A 8 2.59 0.39 -6.56
CA ALA A 8 3.24 -0.61 -5.74
C ALA A 8 4.48 -0.01 -5.10
N PHE A 9 4.75 -0.39 -3.86
CA PHE A 9 5.90 0.13 -3.10
C PHE A 9 6.73 -0.97 -2.49
N ALA A 10 8.01 -0.71 -2.35
CA ALA A 10 8.82 -1.43 -1.38
C ALA A 10 8.30 -1.08 0.01
N THR A 11 7.87 -2.09 0.77
CA THR A 11 7.27 -1.88 2.09
C THR A 11 8.30 -1.29 3.05
N SER A 12 7.89 -0.26 3.78
CA SER A 12 8.73 0.44 4.75
C SER A 12 7.88 0.88 5.93
N LEU A 13 8.53 1.44 6.94
CA LEU A 13 7.81 1.99 8.09
C LEU A 13 6.98 3.22 7.72
N ASP A 14 7.20 3.81 6.55
CA ASP A 14 6.46 4.96 6.05
C ASP A 14 5.41 4.59 5.00
N SER A 15 5.19 3.29 4.74
CA SER A 15 4.24 2.87 3.70
C SER A 15 2.83 3.37 3.95
N HIS A 16 2.42 3.53 5.22
CA HIS A 16 1.11 4.09 5.55
C HIS A 16 0.96 5.52 5.02
N GLU A 17 2.04 6.32 5.06
CA GLU A 17 2.01 7.67 4.50
C GLU A 17 2.00 7.64 2.98
N HIS A 18 2.76 6.73 2.37
CA HIS A 18 2.77 6.57 0.93
C HIS A 18 1.38 6.18 0.42
N ALA A 19 0.69 5.27 1.13
CA ALA A 19 -0.67 4.88 0.76
C ALA A 19 -1.65 6.04 0.89
N ARG A 20 -1.51 6.85 1.94
CA ARG A 20 -2.35 8.05 2.12
C ARG A 20 -2.16 9.04 0.98
N ILE A 21 -0.90 9.28 0.58
CA ILE A 21 -0.59 10.16 -0.53
C ILE A 21 -1.13 9.59 -1.85
N ALA A 22 -0.97 8.29 -2.06
CA ALA A 22 -1.50 7.63 -3.26
C ALA A 22 -3.01 7.78 -3.35
N GLU A 23 -3.73 7.65 -2.22
CA GLU A 23 -5.16 7.87 -2.19
C GLU A 23 -5.53 9.30 -2.58
N GLN A 24 -4.79 10.28 -2.05
CA GLN A 24 -5.02 11.69 -2.38
C GLN A 24 -4.77 11.98 -3.86
N LEU A 25 -3.83 11.27 -4.48
CA LEU A 25 -3.51 11.43 -5.89
C LEU A 25 -4.49 10.69 -6.81
N GLY A 26 -5.42 9.93 -6.26
CA GLY A 26 -6.45 9.27 -7.04
C GLY A 26 -6.16 7.83 -7.44
N TYR A 27 -5.10 7.22 -6.92
CA TYR A 27 -4.87 5.80 -7.15
C TYR A 27 -5.96 4.97 -6.49
N SER A 28 -6.39 3.91 -7.16
CA SER A 28 -7.45 3.06 -6.66
C SER A 28 -6.94 1.92 -5.79
N ARG A 29 -5.68 1.51 -5.96
CA ARG A 29 -5.08 0.42 -5.20
C ARG A 29 -3.60 0.69 -4.94
N ALA A 30 -3.13 0.23 -3.79
CA ALA A 30 -1.71 0.24 -3.44
C ALA A 30 -1.30 -1.18 -3.04
N TRP A 31 -0.22 -1.67 -3.65
CA TRP A 31 0.34 -3.00 -3.42
C TRP A 31 1.64 -2.86 -2.64
N PHE A 32 1.76 -3.59 -1.54
CA PHE A 32 2.95 -3.56 -0.70
C PHE A 32 3.76 -4.83 -0.96
N TYR A 33 5.03 -4.68 -1.29
CA TYR A 33 5.90 -5.84 -1.53
C TYR A 33 6.09 -6.60 -0.22
N ASP A 34 6.08 -7.92 -0.32
CA ASP A 34 6.32 -8.80 0.82
C ASP A 34 7.63 -9.55 0.62
N SER A 35 8.61 -9.23 1.44
CA SER A 35 9.88 -9.94 1.48
C SER A 35 10.40 -9.86 2.92
N PRO A 36 10.09 -10.85 3.76
CA PRO A 36 10.41 -10.78 5.19
C PRO A 36 11.88 -10.52 5.51
N ALA A 37 12.79 -10.94 4.63
CA ALA A 37 14.21 -10.70 4.81
C ALA A 37 14.64 -9.27 4.52
N LEU A 38 13.83 -8.50 3.77
CA LEU A 38 14.21 -7.17 3.27
C LEU A 38 13.33 -6.06 3.82
N TYR A 39 12.05 -6.35 4.09
CA TYR A 39 11.07 -5.33 4.43
C TYR A 39 10.42 -5.59 5.78
N PRO A 40 9.88 -4.57 6.43
CA PRO A 40 9.02 -4.75 7.61
C PRO A 40 7.83 -5.64 7.29
N ASP A 41 7.22 -6.24 8.32
CA ASP A 41 6.08 -7.13 8.14
C ASP A 41 4.98 -6.45 7.33
N VAL A 42 4.60 -7.09 6.22
CA VAL A 42 3.65 -6.48 5.28
C VAL A 42 2.27 -6.31 5.90
N TRP A 43 1.81 -7.28 6.72
CA TRP A 43 0.49 -7.20 7.33
C TRP A 43 0.40 -6.05 8.33
N VAL A 44 1.44 -5.82 9.11
CA VAL A 44 1.48 -4.70 10.05
C VAL A 44 1.40 -3.38 9.27
N GLN A 45 2.17 -3.25 8.19
CA GLN A 45 2.17 -2.02 7.41
C GLN A 45 0.86 -1.81 6.67
N LEU A 46 0.21 -2.89 6.22
CA LEU A 46 -1.11 -2.81 5.61
C LEU A 46 -2.16 -2.35 6.63
N CYS A 47 -2.09 -2.82 7.86
CA CYS A 47 -2.99 -2.36 8.92
C CYS A 47 -2.79 -0.88 9.21
N ARG A 48 -1.55 -0.41 9.27
CA ARG A 48 -1.26 1.01 9.48
C ARG A 48 -1.78 1.85 8.32
N ALA A 49 -1.63 1.36 7.09
CA ALA A 49 -2.15 2.06 5.91
C ALA A 49 -3.68 2.11 5.92
N ALA A 50 -4.33 1.01 6.30
CA ALA A 50 -5.78 0.97 6.40
C ALA A 50 -6.30 2.01 7.39
N ASP A 51 -5.56 2.25 8.48
CA ASP A 51 -5.92 3.26 9.48
C ASP A 51 -5.81 4.69 8.94
N ARG A 52 -5.01 4.91 7.92
CA ARG A 52 -4.74 6.25 7.35
C ARG A 52 -5.45 6.54 6.05
N THR A 53 -6.25 5.58 5.55
CA THR A 53 -6.93 5.71 4.27
C THR A 53 -8.41 5.38 4.44
N THR A 54 -9.24 5.79 3.49
CA THR A 54 -10.69 5.57 3.57
C THR A 54 -11.26 4.75 2.42
N ARG A 55 -10.63 4.76 1.23
CA ARG A 55 -11.20 4.08 0.06
C ARG A 55 -10.22 3.31 -0.80
N ILE A 56 -8.91 3.62 -0.72
CA ILE A 56 -7.93 2.95 -1.57
C ILE A 56 -7.85 1.46 -1.21
N GLY A 57 -7.84 0.60 -2.21
CA GLY A 57 -7.64 -0.84 -1.98
C GLY A 57 -6.20 -1.11 -1.59
N LEU A 58 -5.98 -1.99 -0.62
CA LEU A 58 -4.65 -2.32 -0.09
C LEU A 58 -4.45 -3.84 -0.16
N GLY A 59 -3.24 -4.26 -0.46
CA GLY A 59 -2.90 -5.67 -0.47
C GLY A 59 -1.42 -5.93 -0.64
N PRO A 60 -0.98 -7.16 -0.30
CA PRO A 60 0.40 -7.55 -0.55
C PRO A 60 0.59 -7.87 -2.04
N GLY A 61 1.73 -7.53 -2.56
CA GLY A 61 1.99 -7.81 -3.95
C GLY A 61 3.41 -8.28 -4.21
N VAL A 62 3.65 -9.56 -4.12
CA VAL A 62 2.73 -10.62 -3.70
C VAL A 62 3.07 -11.15 -2.32
N LEU A 63 2.20 -11.97 -1.77
CA LEU A 63 2.47 -12.58 -0.47
C LEU A 63 3.46 -13.73 -0.64
N VAL A 64 4.49 -13.74 0.18
CA VAL A 64 5.52 -14.78 0.16
C VAL A 64 5.25 -15.83 1.22
#